data_71ed5f44d710c6787c9bcfcfa49345b8
#
_entry.id   71ed5f44d710c6787c9bcfcfa49345b8
#
_cell.length_a   1.000
_cell.length_b   1.000
_cell.length_c   1.000
_cell.angle_alpha   90.00
_cell.angle_beta   90.00
_cell.angle_gamma   90.00
#
_symmetry.space_group_name_H-M   'P 1'
#
loop_
_entity.id
_entity.type
_entity.pdbx_description
1 polymer ?
#
loop_
_entity_poly.entity_id
_entity_poly.type
_entity_poly.pdbx_seq_one_letter_code
_entity_poly.pdbx_strand_id
1 'polypeptide(L)'
;IQKERRYLGKQHQKMKNILKLKNQRWDTYSMKNRVAIVAANYYENITNDLVDGVKNNLNESFDTSTYLVDGAWEIIYKINELSENESIDKFIAIGVIIKGDTDHYEYISKGVVDGLINLTIKNNIYIANCVLNVLNIDQAIARTKGDKNKGIEAASALNNLFV
;
A
#
# COMPACT_ATOMS: atom_id res chain seq x y z
N ILE A 1 11.07 -54.03 17.21
CA ILE A 1 10.00 -53.17 17.78
C ILE A 1 10.59 -51.82 18.29
N GLN A 2 11.64 -51.80 19.15
CA GLN A 2 12.21 -50.55 19.67
C GLN A 2 12.95 -49.72 18.60
N LYS A 3 13.68 -50.35 17.67
CA LYS A 3 14.36 -49.66 16.55
C LYS A 3 13.38 -49.05 15.57
N GLU A 4 12.28 -49.70 15.27
CA GLU A 4 11.22 -49.19 14.40
C GLU A 4 10.49 -48.00 15.01
N ARG A 5 10.17 -48.05 16.31
CA ARG A 5 9.56 -46.91 17.01
C ARG A 5 10.49 -45.67 17.00
N ARG A 6 11.80 -45.85 17.17
CA ARG A 6 12.79 -44.79 17.06
C ARG A 6 12.87 -44.23 15.64
N TYR A 7 12.81 -45.08 14.62
CA TYR A 7 12.83 -44.67 13.22
C TYR A 7 11.58 -43.84 12.86
N LEU A 8 10.40 -44.33 13.21
CA LEU A 8 9.12 -43.62 12.99
C LEU A 8 9.07 -42.29 13.74
N GLY A 9 9.58 -42.23 14.97
CA GLY A 9 9.68 -40.96 15.71
C GLY A 9 10.56 -39.92 15.03
N LYS A 10 11.71 -40.34 14.46
CA LYS A 10 12.60 -39.45 13.70
C LYS A 10 11.94 -38.95 12.41
N GLN A 11 11.21 -39.79 11.69
CA GLN A 11 10.48 -39.40 10.48
C GLN A 11 9.36 -38.42 10.80
N HIS A 12 8.61 -38.64 11.88
CA HIS A 12 7.56 -37.76 12.33
C HIS A 12 8.11 -36.37 12.72
N GLN A 13 9.24 -36.33 13.44
CA GLN A 13 9.89 -35.08 13.80
C GLN A 13 10.41 -34.30 12.57
N LYS A 14 11.00 -35.03 11.60
CA LYS A 14 11.46 -34.44 10.33
C LYS A 14 10.31 -33.85 9.55
N MET A 15 9.15 -34.52 9.51
CA MET A 15 7.94 -34.03 8.83
C MET A 15 7.38 -32.79 9.52
N LYS A 16 7.33 -32.74 10.85
CA LYS A 16 6.95 -31.55 11.62
C LYS A 16 7.84 -30.35 11.33
N ASN A 17 9.15 -30.58 11.25
CA ASN A 17 10.11 -29.50 10.93
C ASN A 17 9.93 -28.97 9.49
N ILE A 18 9.68 -29.87 8.53
CA ILE A 18 9.40 -29.48 7.12
C ILE A 18 8.11 -28.68 7.03
N LEU A 19 7.05 -29.08 7.72
CA LEU A 19 5.78 -28.35 7.78
C LEU A 19 5.96 -26.97 8.42
N LYS A 20 6.72 -26.89 9.52
CA LYS A 20 7.02 -25.61 10.18
C LYS A 20 7.79 -24.66 9.26
N LEU A 21 8.80 -25.16 8.52
CA LEU A 21 9.58 -24.39 7.55
C LEU A 21 8.73 -23.96 6.35
N LYS A 22 7.82 -24.83 5.87
CA LYS A 22 6.87 -24.47 4.80
C LYS A 22 5.93 -23.36 5.26
N ASN A 23 5.33 -23.49 6.45
CA ASN A 23 4.43 -22.47 6.99
C ASN A 23 5.16 -21.13 7.18
N GLN A 24 6.38 -21.12 7.76
CA GLN A 24 7.19 -19.91 7.87
C GLN A 24 7.51 -19.27 6.50
N ARG A 25 7.75 -20.10 5.48
CA ARG A 25 8.02 -19.62 4.12
C ARG A 25 6.76 -19.04 3.47
N TRP A 26 5.58 -19.64 3.69
CA TRP A 26 4.30 -19.11 3.21
C TRP A 26 3.93 -17.81 3.94
N ASP A 27 4.12 -17.75 5.25
CA ASP A 27 3.88 -16.54 6.04
C ASP A 27 4.80 -15.39 5.57
N THR A 28 6.08 -15.67 5.35
CA THR A 28 7.05 -14.69 4.84
C THR A 28 6.73 -14.24 3.39
N TYR A 29 6.26 -15.15 2.54
CA TYR A 29 5.87 -14.84 1.16
C TYR A 29 4.57 -14.02 1.14
N SER A 30 3.58 -14.39 1.93
CA SER A 30 2.32 -13.64 2.10
C SER A 30 2.58 -12.23 2.63
N MET A 31 3.45 -12.07 3.63
CA MET A 31 3.81 -10.75 4.16
C MET A 31 4.54 -9.87 3.13
N LYS A 32 5.40 -10.44 2.29
CA LYS A 32 6.15 -9.69 1.26
C LYS A 32 5.29 -9.12 0.14
N ASN A 33 4.10 -9.67 -0.07
CA ASN A 33 3.20 -9.26 -1.15
C ASN A 33 2.03 -8.39 -0.68
N ARG A 34 1.99 -8.00 0.60
CA ARG A 34 0.93 -7.11 1.09
C ARG A 34 1.15 -5.68 0.61
N VAL A 35 0.06 -5.07 0.13
CA VAL A 35 0.00 -3.66 -0.27
C VAL A 35 -1.13 -2.98 0.48
N ALA A 36 -0.82 -1.90 1.19
CA ALA A 36 -1.84 -1.06 1.80
C ALA A 36 -2.15 0.15 0.91
N ILE A 37 -3.40 0.28 0.51
CA ILE A 37 -3.94 1.48 -0.13
C ILE A 37 -4.47 2.38 0.98
N VAL A 38 -3.82 3.52 1.21
CA VAL A 38 -4.27 4.52 2.19
C VAL A 38 -4.89 5.69 1.44
N ALA A 39 -6.20 5.88 1.59
CA ALA A 39 -6.97 6.78 0.76
C ALA A 39 -7.72 7.83 1.60
N ALA A 40 -7.49 9.11 1.30
CA ALA A 40 -8.20 10.24 1.90
C ALA A 40 -9.59 10.39 1.29
N ASN A 41 -10.64 10.30 2.12
CA ASN A 41 -12.04 10.25 1.65
C ASN A 41 -12.73 11.62 1.55
N TYR A 42 -11.99 12.72 1.66
CA TYR A 42 -12.57 14.07 1.60
C TYR A 42 -13.33 14.34 0.30
N TYR A 43 -12.80 13.87 -0.84
CA TYR A 43 -13.46 13.92 -2.16
C TYR A 43 -13.83 12.50 -2.58
N GLU A 44 -14.82 11.91 -1.92
CA GLU A 44 -15.17 10.49 -1.98
C GLU A 44 -15.26 9.92 -3.40
N ASN A 45 -16.01 10.58 -4.30
CA ASN A 45 -16.18 10.09 -5.68
C ASN A 45 -14.85 10.03 -6.46
N ILE A 46 -14.00 11.03 -6.29
CA ILE A 46 -12.69 11.11 -6.96
C ILE A 46 -11.76 10.05 -6.35
N THR A 47 -11.77 9.93 -5.03
CA THR A 47 -10.99 8.92 -4.31
C THR A 47 -11.37 7.51 -4.72
N ASN A 48 -12.66 7.20 -4.82
CA ASN A 48 -13.15 5.89 -5.26
C ASN A 48 -12.69 5.57 -6.69
N ASP A 49 -12.81 6.51 -7.63
CA ASP A 49 -12.33 6.34 -9.01
C ASP A 49 -10.81 6.01 -9.05
N LEU A 50 -10.00 6.64 -8.19
CA LEU A 50 -8.56 6.38 -8.10
C LEU A 50 -8.28 5.01 -7.47
N VAL A 51 -8.98 4.64 -6.40
CA VAL A 51 -8.88 3.33 -5.75
C VAL A 51 -9.24 2.22 -6.72
N ASP A 52 -10.31 2.39 -7.50
CA ASP A 52 -10.71 1.43 -8.53
C ASP A 52 -9.66 1.34 -9.65
N GLY A 53 -9.08 2.48 -10.05
CA GLY A 53 -7.95 2.51 -10.99
C GLY A 53 -6.77 1.69 -10.49
N VAL A 54 -6.44 1.76 -9.20
CA VAL A 54 -5.41 0.92 -8.58
C VAL A 54 -5.82 -0.56 -8.59
N LYS A 55 -6.96 -0.89 -8.00
CA LYS A 55 -7.39 -2.29 -7.80
C LYS A 55 -7.53 -3.07 -9.11
N ASN A 56 -8.02 -2.41 -10.15
CA ASN A 56 -8.22 -3.04 -11.45
C ASN A 56 -6.92 -3.23 -12.26
N ASN A 57 -5.81 -2.60 -11.84
CA ASN A 57 -4.54 -2.64 -12.58
C ASN A 57 -3.36 -3.15 -11.75
N LEU A 58 -3.55 -3.40 -10.46
CA LEU A 58 -2.52 -4.01 -9.62
C LEU A 58 -2.42 -5.51 -9.94
N ASN A 59 -1.19 -6.04 -9.97
CA ASN A 59 -0.95 -7.45 -10.24
C ASN A 59 -1.63 -8.35 -9.19
N GLU A 60 -2.24 -9.45 -9.64
CA GLU A 60 -2.97 -10.41 -8.79
C GLU A 60 -2.12 -11.08 -7.70
N SER A 61 -0.79 -11.02 -7.83
CA SER A 61 0.12 -11.54 -6.80
C SER A 61 0.15 -10.70 -5.53
N PHE A 62 -0.39 -9.47 -5.57
CA PHE A 62 -0.48 -8.61 -4.38
C PHE A 62 -1.76 -8.86 -3.59
N ASP A 63 -1.60 -9.01 -2.28
CA ASP A 63 -2.70 -8.99 -1.32
C ASP A 63 -2.95 -7.56 -0.85
N THR A 64 -4.11 -7.00 -1.21
CA THR A 64 -4.42 -5.58 -1.00
C THR A 64 -5.42 -5.34 0.11
N SER A 65 -5.13 -4.37 0.96
CA SER A 65 -6.07 -3.83 1.94
C SER A 65 -6.24 -2.33 1.74
N THR A 66 -7.47 -1.82 1.86
CA THR A 66 -7.76 -0.38 1.73
C THR A 66 -8.11 0.21 3.09
N TYR A 67 -7.44 1.29 3.45
CA TYR A 67 -7.63 2.05 4.68
C TYR A 67 -8.08 3.47 4.32
N LEU A 68 -9.25 3.87 4.78
CA LEU A 68 -9.77 5.21 4.58
C LEU A 68 -9.35 6.12 5.74
N VAL A 69 -8.99 7.35 5.39
CA VAL A 69 -8.70 8.44 6.32
C VAL A 69 -9.47 9.69 5.89
N ASP A 70 -9.67 10.64 6.81
CA ASP A 70 -10.52 11.80 6.54
C ASP A 70 -9.92 12.75 5.50
N GLY A 71 -8.62 13.03 5.57
CA GLY A 71 -7.94 13.96 4.67
C GLY A 71 -6.54 13.52 4.29
N ALA A 72 -5.92 14.28 3.39
CA ALA A 72 -4.59 13.97 2.88
C ALA A 72 -3.50 14.01 3.97
N TRP A 73 -3.69 14.83 5.02
CA TRP A 73 -2.76 14.94 6.13
C TRP A 73 -2.65 13.65 6.94
N GLU A 74 -3.77 12.94 7.15
CA GLU A 74 -3.87 11.71 7.93
C GLU A 74 -3.24 10.51 7.22
N ILE A 75 -3.01 10.58 5.91
CA ILE A 75 -2.34 9.53 5.13
C ILE A 75 -0.97 9.19 5.74
N ILE A 76 -0.20 10.21 6.12
CA ILE A 76 1.17 10.05 6.65
C ILE A 76 1.15 9.26 7.95
N TYR A 77 0.27 9.64 8.88
CA TYR A 77 0.13 8.95 10.16
C TYR A 77 -0.29 7.47 9.93
N LYS A 78 -1.29 7.24 9.07
CA LYS A 78 -1.80 5.88 8.83
C LYS A 78 -0.74 4.99 8.17
N ILE A 79 0.04 5.49 7.22
CA ILE A 79 1.15 4.73 6.61
C ILE A 79 2.21 4.40 7.67
N ASN A 80 2.59 5.37 8.51
CA ASN A 80 3.56 5.11 9.58
C ASN A 80 3.05 4.03 10.54
N GLU A 81 1.81 4.15 11.01
CA GLU A 81 1.17 3.17 11.90
C GLU A 81 1.20 1.75 11.32
N LEU A 82 0.78 1.58 10.06
CA LEU A 82 0.74 0.28 9.39
C LEU A 82 2.13 -0.30 9.15
N SER A 83 3.11 0.53 8.80
CA SER A 83 4.48 0.08 8.57
C SER A 83 5.15 -0.44 9.82
N GLU A 84 4.85 0.16 10.98
CA GLU A 84 5.42 -0.23 12.27
C GLU A 84 4.70 -1.43 12.90
N ASN A 85 3.35 -1.42 12.87
CA ASN A 85 2.54 -2.39 13.61
C ASN A 85 2.18 -3.63 12.81
N GLU A 86 2.05 -3.53 11.47
CA GLU A 86 1.63 -4.63 10.61
C GLU A 86 2.73 -5.15 9.68
N SER A 87 3.92 -4.58 9.75
CA SER A 87 5.07 -4.95 8.91
C SER A 87 4.76 -4.90 7.39
N ILE A 88 3.94 -3.93 6.97
CA ILE A 88 3.67 -3.65 5.57
C ILE A 88 4.76 -2.73 5.05
N ASP A 89 5.36 -3.08 3.91
CA ASP A 89 6.47 -2.34 3.30
C ASP A 89 6.12 -1.70 1.93
N LYS A 90 4.89 -1.91 1.45
CA LYS A 90 4.41 -1.37 0.17
C LYS A 90 3.07 -0.65 0.37
N PHE A 91 3.03 0.58 -0.09
CA PHE A 91 1.88 1.46 0.08
C PHE A 91 1.51 2.17 -1.21
N ILE A 92 0.23 2.51 -1.35
CA ILE A 92 -0.27 3.47 -2.32
C ILE A 92 -1.00 4.56 -1.54
N ALA A 93 -0.47 5.79 -1.61
CA ALA A 93 -1.06 6.95 -0.97
C ALA A 93 -2.01 7.65 -1.96
N ILE A 94 -3.30 7.67 -1.66
CA ILE A 94 -4.33 8.30 -2.50
C ILE A 94 -4.94 9.48 -1.76
N GLY A 95 -4.97 10.63 -2.42
CA GLY A 95 -5.60 11.83 -1.86
C GLY A 95 -5.82 12.89 -2.93
N VAL A 96 -6.62 13.89 -2.58
CA VAL A 96 -6.88 15.03 -3.46
C VAL A 96 -6.78 16.31 -2.64
N ILE A 97 -5.91 17.22 -3.08
CA ILE A 97 -5.72 18.53 -2.48
C ILE A 97 -6.01 19.56 -3.58
N ILE A 98 -7.08 20.34 -3.41
CA ILE A 98 -7.49 21.36 -4.38
C ILE A 98 -7.18 22.74 -3.81
N LYS A 99 -6.62 23.61 -4.66
CA LYS A 99 -6.29 24.97 -4.28
C LYS A 99 -7.57 25.75 -3.93
N GLY A 100 -7.60 26.31 -2.72
CA GLY A 100 -8.61 27.24 -2.24
C GLY A 100 -8.09 28.68 -2.22
N ASP A 101 -8.81 29.56 -1.53
CA ASP A 101 -8.54 30.99 -1.46
C ASP A 101 -7.40 31.38 -0.50
N THR A 102 -6.90 30.45 0.27
CA THR A 102 -5.84 30.66 1.28
C THR A 102 -4.59 29.87 0.95
N ASP A 103 -3.48 30.18 1.63
CA ASP A 103 -2.20 29.46 1.49
C ASP A 103 -2.22 28.03 2.07
N HIS A 104 -3.35 27.57 2.58
CA HIS A 104 -3.51 26.22 3.15
C HIS A 104 -3.09 25.13 2.15
N TYR A 105 -3.42 25.31 0.87
CA TYR A 105 -3.04 24.39 -0.20
C TYR A 105 -1.54 24.17 -0.27
N GLU A 106 -0.74 25.23 -0.25
CA GLU A 106 0.71 25.18 -0.34
C GLU A 106 1.33 24.43 0.83
N TYR A 107 0.85 24.72 2.05
CA TYR A 107 1.34 24.06 3.27
C TYR A 107 0.96 22.59 3.32
N ILE A 108 -0.30 22.23 3.02
CA ILE A 108 -0.74 20.84 3.04
C ILE A 108 -0.07 20.04 1.92
N SER A 109 -0.02 20.56 0.69
CA SER A 109 0.61 19.90 -0.44
C SER A 109 2.09 19.60 -0.15
N LYS A 110 2.82 20.61 0.33
CA LYS A 110 4.24 20.45 0.69
C LYS A 110 4.41 19.48 1.85
N GLY A 111 3.63 19.63 2.92
CA GLY A 111 3.72 18.79 4.11
C GLY A 111 3.45 17.32 3.82
N VAL A 112 2.45 17.04 2.98
CA VAL A 112 2.13 15.66 2.58
C VAL A 112 3.25 15.05 1.73
N VAL A 113 3.75 15.76 0.72
CA VAL A 113 4.85 15.26 -0.13
C VAL A 113 6.11 15.03 0.69
N ASP A 114 6.52 15.98 1.51
CA ASP A 114 7.70 15.85 2.38
C ASP A 114 7.52 14.69 3.37
N GLY A 115 6.33 14.52 3.94
CA GLY A 115 6.01 13.44 4.85
C GLY A 115 6.12 12.06 4.20
N LEU A 116 5.58 11.88 3.00
CA LEU A 116 5.66 10.62 2.24
C LEU A 116 7.11 10.27 1.88
N ILE A 117 7.91 11.25 1.43
CA ILE A 117 9.33 11.05 1.12
C ILE A 117 10.10 10.65 2.38
N ASN A 118 9.87 11.36 3.48
CA ASN A 118 10.54 11.06 4.76
C ASN A 118 10.21 9.65 5.27
N LEU A 119 8.95 9.22 5.20
CA LEU A 119 8.56 7.85 5.56
C LEU A 119 9.24 6.82 4.68
N THR A 120 9.29 7.04 3.36
CA THR A 120 9.96 6.14 2.42
C THR A 120 11.42 5.90 2.81
N ILE A 121 12.15 6.97 3.13
CA ILE A 121 13.57 6.89 3.46
C ILE A 121 13.79 6.34 4.87
N LYS A 122 13.05 6.87 5.86
CA LYS A 122 13.27 6.56 7.28
C LYS A 122 12.84 5.14 7.63
N ASN A 123 11.71 4.68 7.11
CA ASN A 123 11.13 3.37 7.43
C ASN A 123 11.54 2.29 6.41
N ASN A 124 12.28 2.67 5.34
CA ASN A 124 12.67 1.76 4.24
C ASN A 124 11.45 1.05 3.63
N ILE A 125 10.40 1.81 3.35
CA ILE A 125 9.15 1.36 2.71
C ILE A 125 8.99 1.99 1.34
N TYR A 126 8.22 1.35 0.46
CA TYR A 126 7.85 1.94 -0.82
C TYR A 126 6.45 2.58 -0.75
N ILE A 127 6.32 3.81 -1.23
CA ILE A 127 5.05 4.50 -1.32
C ILE A 127 4.85 4.99 -2.75
N ALA A 128 3.90 4.39 -3.48
CA ALA A 128 3.43 4.95 -4.75
C ALA A 128 2.55 6.18 -4.45
N ASN A 129 2.99 7.34 -4.93
CA ASN A 129 2.29 8.59 -4.69
C ASN A 129 1.15 8.80 -5.72
N CYS A 130 -0.08 8.72 -5.26
CA CYS A 130 -1.31 9.05 -6.00
C CYS A 130 -2.06 10.21 -5.33
N VAL A 131 -1.34 11.12 -4.65
CA VAL A 131 -1.93 12.34 -4.09
C VAL A 131 -1.96 13.42 -5.17
N LEU A 132 -3.17 13.81 -5.56
CA LEU A 132 -3.40 14.86 -6.57
C LEU A 132 -3.30 16.24 -5.91
N ASN A 133 -2.38 17.07 -6.39
CA ASN A 133 -2.28 18.47 -6.03
C ASN A 133 -2.73 19.29 -7.26
N VAL A 134 -3.93 19.86 -7.21
CA VAL A 134 -4.59 20.46 -8.37
C VAL A 134 -5.16 21.84 -8.05
N LEU A 135 -5.35 22.66 -9.07
CA LEU A 135 -5.86 24.03 -8.92
C LEU A 135 -7.39 24.08 -8.84
N ASN A 136 -8.09 23.09 -9.39
CA ASN A 136 -9.55 23.02 -9.40
C ASN A 136 -10.04 21.58 -9.51
N ILE A 137 -11.34 21.39 -9.31
CA ILE A 137 -12.00 20.09 -9.31
C ILE A 137 -11.93 19.39 -10.68
N ASP A 138 -11.99 20.13 -11.79
CA ASP A 138 -11.96 19.56 -13.13
C ASP A 138 -10.62 18.89 -13.41
N GLN A 139 -9.53 19.47 -12.92
CA GLN A 139 -8.19 18.87 -13.00
C GLN A 139 -8.10 17.56 -12.22
N ALA A 140 -8.77 17.46 -11.06
CA ALA A 140 -8.84 16.23 -10.30
C ALA A 140 -9.62 15.17 -11.06
N ILE A 141 -10.84 15.49 -11.52
CA ILE A 141 -11.70 14.58 -12.29
C ILE A 141 -11.00 14.07 -13.56
N ALA A 142 -10.30 14.95 -14.30
CA ALA A 142 -9.56 14.55 -15.49
C ALA A 142 -8.47 13.48 -15.20
N ARG A 143 -7.98 13.41 -13.96
CA ARG A 143 -6.94 12.46 -13.51
C ARG A 143 -7.51 11.17 -12.92
N THR A 144 -8.82 10.97 -12.99
CA THR A 144 -9.49 9.71 -12.60
C THR A 144 -10.02 8.95 -13.82
N LYS A 145 -9.85 9.46 -15.06
CA LYS A 145 -10.49 8.91 -16.26
C LYS A 145 -9.49 8.34 -17.28
N GLY A 146 -9.86 7.16 -17.83
CA GLY A 146 -9.11 6.50 -18.90
C GLY A 146 -7.61 6.40 -18.60
N ASP A 147 -6.77 6.59 -19.61
CA ASP A 147 -5.31 6.48 -19.51
C ASP A 147 -4.67 7.57 -18.62
N LYS A 148 -5.43 8.59 -18.25
CA LYS A 148 -4.96 9.65 -17.33
C LYS A 148 -5.23 9.33 -15.86
N ASN A 149 -5.86 8.21 -15.55
CA ASN A 149 -6.15 7.81 -14.18
C ASN A 149 -4.84 7.56 -13.40
N LYS A 150 -4.60 8.40 -12.39
CA LYS A 150 -3.37 8.33 -11.59
C LYS A 150 -3.31 7.09 -10.68
N GLY A 151 -4.44 6.46 -10.40
CA GLY A 151 -4.47 5.15 -9.74
C GLY A 151 -3.83 4.05 -10.60
N ILE A 152 -4.08 4.07 -11.93
CA ILE A 152 -3.44 3.15 -12.88
C ILE A 152 -1.93 3.36 -12.90
N GLU A 153 -1.47 4.62 -12.92
CA GLU A 153 -0.05 4.96 -12.91
C GLU A 153 0.63 4.48 -11.61
N ALA A 154 -0.03 4.66 -10.46
CA ALA A 154 0.48 4.19 -9.17
C ALA A 154 0.58 2.66 -9.09
N ALA A 155 -0.44 1.95 -9.60
CA ALA A 155 -0.42 0.48 -9.69
C ALA A 155 0.72 -0.01 -10.60
N SER A 156 0.89 0.63 -11.77
CA SER A 156 1.96 0.30 -12.71
C SER A 156 3.35 0.49 -12.09
N ALA A 157 3.56 1.58 -11.34
CA ALA A 157 4.83 1.83 -10.65
C ALA A 157 5.17 0.72 -9.66
N LEU A 158 4.18 0.24 -8.92
CA LEU A 158 4.35 -0.85 -7.95
C LEU A 158 4.58 -2.20 -8.64
N ASN A 159 3.81 -2.50 -9.69
CA ASN A 159 4.01 -3.71 -10.50
C ASN A 159 5.43 -3.76 -11.09
N ASN A 160 5.92 -2.67 -11.66
CA ASN A 160 7.24 -2.62 -12.30
C ASN A 160 8.41 -2.82 -11.34
N LEU A 161 8.22 -2.50 -10.05
CA LEU A 161 9.27 -2.62 -9.04
C LEU A 161 9.29 -3.99 -8.35
N PHE A 162 8.14 -4.67 -8.26
CA PHE A 162 8.00 -5.82 -7.36
C PHE A 162 7.45 -7.09 -8.02
N VAL A 163 7.09 -7.05 -9.30
CA VAL A 163 6.65 -8.18 -10.12
C VAL A 163 7.58 -8.33 -11.31
#